data_9a23c6e16fb6f8a12c3e30de5da3ef15
#
_entry.id   9a23c6e16fb6f8a12c3e30de5da3ef15
#
_cell.length_a   1.000
_cell.length_b   1.000
_cell.length_c   1.000
_cell.angle_alpha   90.00
_cell.angle_beta   90.00
_cell.angle_gamma   90.00
#
_symmetry.space_group_name_H-M   'P 1'
#
loop_
_entity.id
_entity.type
_entity.pdbx_description
1 polymer ?
#
loop_
_entity_poly.entity_id
_entity_poly.type
_entity_poly.pdbx_seq_one_letter_code
_entity_poly.pdbx_strand_id
1 'polypeptide(L)'
;VCKSTFSYNAGLAMIRRTAESDIVRLRKYEIPIKRVARNLCLDPALIAGIISQESRAGLLLDNGWDQGRQKYGLMQIGRQQHQLFGMWDSEEHINQCSTILVLAINEVRARHPTWTWDQQLRGGICTYRAKMGNYQVYEEDPCDRDDYYVNSVIRRAQY
;
A
#
# COMPACT_ATOMS: atom_id res chain seq x y z
N VAL A 1 -10.24 17.04 -7.09
CA VAL A 1 -9.99 16.09 -8.19
C VAL A 1 -8.88 15.14 -7.82
N CYS A 2 -9.17 13.85 -7.89
CA CYS A 2 -8.17 12.82 -7.66
C CYS A 2 -7.15 12.80 -8.80
N LYS A 3 -5.86 12.84 -8.45
CA LYS A 3 -4.80 12.81 -9.46
C LYS A 3 -4.41 11.37 -9.78
N SER A 4 -4.39 11.05 -11.07
CA SER A 4 -3.74 9.83 -11.54
C SER A 4 -2.22 10.01 -11.44
N THR A 5 -1.53 9.03 -10.87
CA THR A 5 -0.17 9.23 -10.38
C THR A 5 0.88 8.36 -11.06
N PHE A 6 0.49 7.44 -11.96
CA PHE A 6 1.44 6.48 -12.47
C PHE A 6 1.83 6.75 -13.91
N SER A 7 3.13 7.03 -14.12
CA SER A 7 3.74 6.99 -15.45
C SER A 7 4.25 5.56 -15.74
N TYR A 8 4.24 5.23 -17.02
CA TYR A 8 4.65 3.91 -17.49
C TYR A 8 6.17 3.77 -17.44
N ASN A 9 6.66 2.93 -16.52
CA ASN A 9 8.06 2.52 -16.49
C ASN A 9 8.17 1.00 -16.51
N ALA A 10 9.15 0.48 -17.24
CA ALA A 10 9.41 -0.96 -17.28
C ALA A 10 9.74 -1.49 -15.88
N GLY A 11 8.95 -2.41 -15.39
CA GLY A 11 9.19 -3.07 -14.12
C GLY A 11 10.21 -4.21 -14.23
N LEU A 12 10.73 -4.67 -13.08
CA LEU A 12 11.50 -5.89 -13.02
C LEU A 12 10.61 -7.08 -13.40
N ALA A 13 11.15 -8.02 -14.18
CA ALA A 13 10.38 -9.15 -14.73
C ALA A 13 9.67 -9.97 -13.63
N MET A 14 10.30 -10.14 -12.48
CA MET A 14 9.73 -10.88 -11.34
C MET A 14 8.54 -10.14 -10.72
N ILE A 15 8.64 -8.84 -10.54
CA ILE A 15 7.54 -8.01 -10.02
C ILE A 15 6.37 -8.05 -10.99
N ARG A 16 6.64 -7.95 -12.28
CA ARG A 16 5.62 -8.04 -13.33
C ARG A 16 4.87 -9.36 -13.28
N ARG A 17 5.59 -10.48 -13.24
CA ARG A 17 4.96 -11.82 -13.21
C ARG A 17 4.08 -12.01 -11.99
N THR A 18 4.55 -11.59 -10.81
CA THR A 18 3.75 -11.71 -9.58
C THR A 18 2.56 -10.77 -9.60
N ALA A 19 2.71 -9.54 -10.08
CA ALA A 19 1.61 -8.60 -10.21
C ALA A 19 0.53 -9.11 -11.18
N GLU A 20 0.91 -9.61 -12.34
CA GLU A 20 -0.02 -10.19 -13.32
C GLU A 20 -0.74 -11.42 -12.77
N SER A 21 -0.04 -12.27 -12.05
CA SER A 21 -0.65 -13.42 -11.35
C SER A 21 -1.65 -12.98 -10.28
N ASP A 22 -1.36 -11.90 -9.57
CA ASP A 22 -2.20 -11.39 -8.49
C ASP A 22 -3.49 -10.74 -9.01
N ILE A 23 -3.52 -10.25 -10.25
CA ILE A 23 -4.72 -9.66 -10.87
C ILE A 23 -5.91 -10.61 -10.78
N VAL A 24 -5.71 -11.88 -11.00
CA VAL A 24 -6.79 -12.88 -10.94
C VAL A 24 -7.44 -12.89 -9.56
N ARG A 25 -6.64 -12.84 -8.49
CA ARG A 25 -7.16 -12.79 -7.10
C ARG A 25 -7.72 -11.42 -6.74
N LEU A 26 -7.14 -10.35 -7.28
CA LEU A 26 -7.58 -8.97 -7.03
C LEU A 26 -8.97 -8.68 -7.59
N ARG A 27 -9.40 -9.39 -8.62
CA ARG A 27 -10.71 -9.16 -9.27
C ARG A 27 -11.88 -9.23 -8.31
N LYS A 28 -11.85 -10.13 -7.33
CA LYS A 28 -12.93 -10.23 -6.34
C LYS A 28 -12.96 -9.05 -5.36
N TYR A 29 -11.88 -8.26 -5.30
CA TYR A 29 -11.78 -7.06 -4.47
C TYR A 29 -11.94 -5.77 -5.26
N GLU A 30 -12.23 -5.84 -6.54
CA GLU A 30 -12.32 -4.67 -7.42
C GLU A 30 -13.33 -3.63 -6.91
N ILE A 31 -14.52 -4.07 -6.55
CA ILE A 31 -15.58 -3.18 -6.06
C ILE A 31 -15.19 -2.50 -4.76
N PRO A 32 -14.80 -3.20 -3.69
CA PRO A 32 -14.38 -2.55 -2.46
C PRO A 32 -13.15 -1.65 -2.65
N ILE A 33 -12.17 -2.06 -3.44
CA ILE A 33 -10.99 -1.22 -3.73
C ILE A 33 -11.40 0.09 -4.39
N LYS A 34 -12.21 0.02 -5.44
CA LYS A 34 -12.67 1.22 -6.16
C LYS A 34 -13.52 2.13 -5.28
N ARG A 35 -14.37 1.57 -4.44
CA ARG A 35 -15.22 2.34 -3.53
C ARG A 35 -14.38 3.09 -2.49
N VAL A 36 -13.46 2.40 -1.83
CA VAL A 36 -12.54 3.01 -0.86
C VAL A 36 -11.68 4.09 -1.54
N ALA A 37 -11.12 3.79 -2.69
CA ALA A 37 -10.30 4.73 -3.44
C ALA A 37 -11.07 6.01 -3.79
N ARG A 38 -12.31 5.88 -4.23
CA ARG A 38 -13.18 7.03 -4.54
C ARG A 38 -13.42 7.88 -3.30
N ASN A 39 -13.75 7.25 -2.18
CA ASN A 39 -14.07 7.97 -0.94
C ASN A 39 -12.86 8.71 -0.37
N LEU A 40 -11.66 8.19 -0.57
CA LEU A 40 -10.42 8.74 -0.04
C LEU A 40 -9.62 9.55 -1.07
N CYS A 41 -10.11 9.66 -2.29
CA CYS A 41 -9.41 10.32 -3.41
C CYS A 41 -8.03 9.71 -3.67
N LEU A 42 -7.97 8.39 -3.67
CA LEU A 42 -6.79 7.61 -4.03
C LEU A 42 -6.94 6.97 -5.40
N ASP A 43 -5.82 6.70 -6.05
CA ASP A 43 -5.81 5.83 -7.22
C ASP A 43 -6.05 4.38 -6.76
N PRO A 44 -7.08 3.69 -7.27
CA PRO A 44 -7.33 2.29 -6.90
C PRO A 44 -6.17 1.37 -7.23
N ALA A 45 -5.38 1.69 -8.25
CA ALA A 45 -4.19 0.93 -8.60
C ALA A 45 -3.13 0.96 -7.49
N LEU A 46 -3.04 2.06 -6.73
CA LEU A 46 -2.13 2.17 -5.59
C LEU A 46 -2.54 1.20 -4.48
N ILE A 47 -3.82 1.14 -4.16
CA ILE A 47 -4.34 0.19 -3.16
C ILE A 47 -4.07 -1.25 -3.62
N ALA A 48 -4.37 -1.56 -4.86
CA ALA A 48 -4.11 -2.88 -5.44
C ALA A 48 -2.62 -3.23 -5.43
N GLY A 49 -1.76 -2.27 -5.72
CA GLY A 49 -0.31 -2.44 -5.66
C GLY A 49 0.20 -2.79 -4.27
N ILE A 50 -0.34 -2.14 -3.24
CA ILE A 50 -0.02 -2.46 -1.84
C ILE A 50 -0.52 -3.86 -1.47
N ILE A 51 -1.74 -4.21 -1.82
CA ILE A 51 -2.31 -5.53 -1.57
C ILE A 51 -1.47 -6.62 -2.23
N SER A 52 -1.04 -6.41 -3.46
CA SER A 52 -0.14 -7.33 -4.17
C SER A 52 1.21 -7.46 -3.48
N GLN A 53 1.82 -6.34 -3.09
CA GLN A 53 3.12 -6.33 -2.41
C GLN A 53 3.06 -6.99 -1.03
N GLU A 54 2.03 -6.70 -0.25
CA GLU A 54 1.96 -7.12 1.15
C GLU A 54 1.56 -8.58 1.31
N SER A 55 0.60 -9.05 0.54
CA SER A 55 0.00 -10.38 0.76
C SER A 55 -0.17 -11.21 -0.50
N ARG A 56 0.22 -10.68 -1.66
CA ARG A 56 -0.09 -11.27 -2.96
C ARG A 56 -1.59 -11.54 -3.12
N ALA A 57 -2.38 -10.54 -2.76
CA ALA A 57 -3.84 -10.60 -2.77
C ALA A 57 -4.38 -11.77 -1.90
N GLY A 58 -3.77 -11.98 -0.75
CA GLY A 58 -4.16 -12.97 0.24
C GLY A 58 -3.50 -14.34 0.09
N LEU A 59 -2.77 -14.59 -1.01
CA LEU A 59 -2.13 -15.88 -1.26
C LEU A 59 -1.18 -16.31 -0.13
N LEU A 60 -0.46 -15.37 0.46
CA LEU A 60 0.56 -15.62 1.48
C LEU A 60 -0.03 -15.75 2.90
N LEU A 61 -1.32 -15.53 3.08
CA LEU A 61 -1.93 -15.42 4.40
C LEU A 61 -2.55 -16.73 4.86
N ASP A 62 -2.43 -16.98 6.17
CA ASP A 62 -3.14 -18.04 6.89
C ASP A 62 -4.24 -17.40 7.73
N ASN A 63 -5.51 -17.58 7.34
CA ASN A 63 -6.67 -16.93 7.96
C ASN A 63 -6.49 -15.40 8.12
N GLY A 64 -5.83 -14.78 7.17
CA GLY A 64 -5.54 -13.35 7.17
C GLY A 64 -4.26 -12.93 7.88
N TRP A 65 -3.55 -13.86 8.51
CA TRP A 65 -2.32 -13.58 9.24
C TRP A 65 -1.06 -13.91 8.44
N ASP A 66 -0.01 -13.14 8.68
CA ASP A 66 1.33 -13.51 8.25
C ASP A 66 1.88 -14.67 9.09
N GLN A 67 3.07 -15.16 8.74
CA GLN A 67 3.70 -16.28 9.43
C GLN A 67 3.95 -16.03 10.92
N GLY A 68 4.38 -14.81 11.25
CA GLY A 68 4.67 -14.43 12.63
C GLY A 68 3.45 -13.98 13.44
N ARG A 69 2.27 -13.95 12.82
CA ARG A 69 1.01 -13.47 13.40
C ARG A 69 1.10 -12.07 14.00
N GLN A 70 1.92 -11.21 13.39
CA GLN A 70 2.09 -9.81 13.79
C GLN A 70 1.32 -8.87 12.87
N LYS A 71 1.02 -9.28 11.64
CA LYS A 71 0.34 -8.48 10.63
C LYS A 71 -0.88 -9.21 10.09
N TYR A 72 -1.92 -8.43 9.86
CA TYR A 72 -3.23 -8.97 9.50
C TYR A 72 -3.78 -8.32 8.26
N GLY A 73 -4.43 -9.12 7.43
CA GLY A 73 -5.25 -8.69 6.32
C GLY A 73 -4.49 -8.47 5.02
N LEU A 74 -5.25 -8.18 3.98
CA LEU A 74 -4.74 -7.97 2.61
C LEU A 74 -3.63 -6.93 2.54
N MET A 75 -3.70 -5.89 3.38
CA MET A 75 -2.76 -4.78 3.41
C MET A 75 -1.78 -4.86 4.59
N GLN A 76 -1.84 -5.94 5.38
CA GLN A 76 -0.91 -6.28 6.45
C GLN A 76 -0.75 -5.18 7.50
N ILE A 77 -1.85 -4.90 8.21
CA ILE A 77 -1.84 -3.98 9.36
C ILE A 77 -1.20 -4.64 10.58
N GLY A 78 -0.28 -3.91 11.24
CA GLY A 78 0.40 -4.38 12.44
C GLY A 78 -0.50 -4.35 13.67
N ARG A 79 -0.70 -5.51 14.30
CA ARG A 79 -1.59 -5.63 15.47
C ARG A 79 -1.08 -4.91 16.71
N GLN A 80 0.23 -4.67 16.80
CA GLN A 80 0.82 -3.95 17.94
C GLN A 80 0.67 -2.43 17.81
N GLN A 81 0.58 -1.92 16.59
CA GLN A 81 0.50 -0.49 16.31
C GLN A 81 -0.94 0.01 16.16
N HIS A 82 -1.86 -0.87 15.80
CA HIS A 82 -3.23 -0.49 15.46
C HIS A 82 -4.24 -1.50 16.01
N GLN A 83 -5.43 -1.00 16.33
CA GLN A 83 -6.60 -1.85 16.54
C GLN A 83 -7.08 -2.36 15.18
N LEU A 84 -7.40 -3.64 15.09
CA LEU A 84 -7.85 -4.25 13.84
C LEU A 84 -9.36 -4.08 13.66
N PHE A 85 -9.77 -3.60 12.50
CA PHE A 85 -11.18 -3.43 12.15
C PHE A 85 -11.54 -4.29 10.94
N GLY A 86 -12.62 -5.05 11.08
CA GLY A 86 -13.15 -5.89 10.01
C GLY A 86 -12.35 -7.17 9.78
N MET A 87 -12.89 -8.01 8.93
CA MET A 87 -12.24 -9.25 8.49
C MET A 87 -11.05 -8.94 7.60
N TRP A 88 -10.14 -9.88 7.49
CA TRP A 88 -8.86 -9.72 6.79
C TRP A 88 -9.00 -9.31 5.31
N ASP A 89 -10.08 -9.68 4.66
CA ASP A 89 -10.36 -9.41 3.24
C ASP A 89 -11.58 -8.50 3.03
N SER A 90 -12.00 -7.79 4.05
CA SER A 90 -13.17 -6.94 4.01
C SER A 90 -12.88 -5.54 3.49
N GLU A 91 -13.93 -4.86 3.04
CA GLU A 91 -13.85 -3.44 2.70
C GLU A 91 -13.44 -2.58 3.90
N GLU A 92 -13.87 -2.95 5.11
CA GLU A 92 -13.49 -2.24 6.34
C GLU A 92 -11.97 -2.28 6.55
N HIS A 93 -11.35 -3.43 6.32
CA HIS A 93 -9.89 -3.56 6.40
C HIS A 93 -9.20 -2.68 5.36
N ILE A 94 -9.64 -2.74 4.10
CA ILE A 94 -9.09 -1.92 3.02
C ILE A 94 -9.25 -0.44 3.33
N ASN A 95 -10.41 -0.04 3.83
CA ASN A 95 -10.66 1.35 4.21
C ASN A 95 -9.76 1.81 5.36
N GLN A 96 -9.59 1.00 6.39
CA GLN A 96 -8.70 1.34 7.51
C GLN A 96 -7.27 1.57 7.05
N CYS A 97 -6.71 0.63 6.31
CA CYS A 97 -5.32 0.73 5.83
C CYS A 97 -5.15 1.87 4.82
N SER A 98 -6.11 2.05 3.92
CA SER A 98 -6.06 3.15 2.93
C SER A 98 -6.20 4.52 3.59
N THR A 99 -6.93 4.63 4.69
CA THR A 99 -7.00 5.85 5.49
C THR A 99 -5.62 6.18 6.10
N ILE A 100 -4.93 5.18 6.63
CA ILE A 100 -3.56 5.37 7.14
C ILE A 100 -2.63 5.85 6.03
N LEU A 101 -2.78 5.32 4.83
CA LEU A 101 -2.01 5.75 3.66
C LEU A 101 -2.28 7.22 3.31
N VAL A 102 -3.53 7.63 3.27
CA VAL A 102 -3.90 9.03 2.98
C VAL A 102 -3.31 9.97 4.02
N LEU A 103 -3.40 9.61 5.29
CA LEU A 103 -2.83 10.41 6.37
C LEU A 103 -1.31 10.52 6.25
N ALA A 104 -0.65 9.43 5.87
CA ALA A 104 0.79 9.42 5.63
C ALA A 104 1.19 10.33 4.45
N ILE A 105 0.46 10.27 3.35
CA ILE A 105 0.69 11.16 2.19
C ILE A 105 0.49 12.62 2.59
N ASN A 106 -0.58 12.93 3.30
CA ASN A 106 -0.87 14.29 3.75
C ASN A 106 0.19 14.82 4.73
N GLU A 107 0.71 13.97 5.59
CA GLU A 107 1.79 14.32 6.50
C GLU A 107 3.06 14.72 5.72
N VAL A 108 3.43 13.95 4.71
CA VAL A 108 4.60 14.27 3.86
C VAL A 108 4.36 15.56 3.07
N ARG A 109 3.15 15.76 2.54
CA ARG A 109 2.81 17.00 1.82
C ARG A 109 2.90 18.24 2.71
N ALA A 110 2.50 18.11 3.97
CA ALA A 110 2.59 19.21 4.94
C ALA A 110 4.04 19.54 5.30
N ARG A 111 4.91 18.52 5.42
CA ARG A 111 6.34 18.71 5.72
C ARG A 111 7.14 19.22 4.51
N HIS A 112 6.75 18.79 3.32
CA HIS A 112 7.47 19.05 2.08
C HIS A 112 6.55 19.63 0.99
N PRO A 113 5.98 20.84 1.21
CA PRO A 113 5.00 21.39 0.29
C PRO A 113 5.58 21.74 -1.09
N THR A 114 6.91 21.88 -1.19
CA THR A 114 7.59 22.18 -2.45
C THR A 114 7.99 20.93 -3.25
N TRP A 115 7.85 19.76 -2.68
CA TRP A 115 8.13 18.51 -3.40
C TRP A 115 7.12 18.31 -4.53
N THR A 116 7.56 17.63 -5.58
CA THR A 116 6.65 17.18 -6.64
C THR A 116 5.64 16.18 -6.08
N TRP A 117 4.54 16.00 -6.80
CA TRP A 117 3.55 14.99 -6.42
C TRP A 117 4.17 13.58 -6.34
N ASP A 118 5.04 13.23 -7.28
CA ASP A 118 5.75 11.94 -7.27
C ASP A 118 6.58 11.77 -5.99
N GLN A 119 7.34 12.81 -5.60
CA GLN A 119 8.11 12.77 -4.36
C GLN A 119 7.21 12.66 -3.11
N GLN A 120 6.12 13.39 -3.07
CA GLN A 120 5.16 13.35 -1.96
C GLN A 120 4.50 11.98 -1.86
N LEU A 121 4.14 11.37 -2.98
CA LEU A 121 3.56 10.03 -3.02
C LEU A 121 4.55 8.98 -2.53
N ARG A 122 5.78 9.01 -3.01
CA ARG A 122 6.85 8.08 -2.59
C ARG A 122 7.13 8.20 -1.10
N GLY A 123 7.25 9.42 -0.60
CA GLY A 123 7.40 9.68 0.83
C GLY A 123 6.21 9.20 1.64
N GLY A 124 5.01 9.36 1.11
CA GLY A 124 3.77 8.88 1.73
C GLY A 124 3.71 7.36 1.84
N ILE A 125 4.09 6.64 0.79
CA ILE A 125 4.14 5.17 0.79
C ILE A 125 5.18 4.67 1.82
N CYS A 126 6.35 5.31 1.87
CA CYS A 126 7.39 4.99 2.84
C CYS A 126 6.91 5.21 4.28
N THR A 127 6.29 6.34 4.55
CA THR A 127 5.73 6.68 5.86
C THR A 127 4.60 5.71 6.24
N TYR A 128 3.74 5.35 5.30
CA TYR A 128 2.71 4.34 5.48
C TYR A 128 3.31 3.01 5.95
N ARG A 129 4.36 2.54 5.28
CA ARG A 129 5.04 1.31 5.66
C ARG A 129 5.54 1.35 7.10
N ALA A 130 6.15 2.47 7.50
CA ALA A 130 6.61 2.66 8.88
C ALA A 130 5.45 2.61 9.88
N LYS A 131 4.33 3.27 9.58
CA LYS A 131 3.12 3.29 10.43
C LYS A 131 2.47 1.91 10.57
N MET A 132 2.64 1.04 9.58
CA MET A 132 2.11 -0.33 9.61
C MET A 132 2.97 -1.30 10.42
N GLY A 133 4.08 -0.84 10.98
CA GLY A 133 4.96 -1.66 11.83
C GLY A 133 6.01 -2.45 11.07
N ASN A 134 6.21 -2.14 9.79
CA ASN A 134 7.20 -2.82 8.92
C ASN A 134 8.61 -2.24 9.01
N TYR A 135 8.83 -1.29 9.90
CA TYR A 135 10.08 -0.57 9.97
C TYR A 135 10.55 -0.42 11.42
N GLN A 136 11.82 -0.74 11.66
CA GLN A 136 12.51 -0.22 12.84
C GLN A 136 12.91 1.21 12.53
N VAL A 137 12.47 2.14 13.37
CA VAL A 137 12.82 3.56 13.22
C VAL A 137 14.31 3.70 13.53
N TYR A 138 15.13 3.77 12.50
CA TYR A 138 16.47 4.32 12.62
C TYR A 138 16.38 5.84 12.46
N GLU A 139 17.27 6.59 13.13
CA GLU A 139 17.29 8.05 13.21
C GLU A 139 17.42 8.78 11.87
N GLU A 140 17.71 8.09 10.78
CA GLU A 140 17.71 8.64 9.42
C GLU A 140 16.33 8.46 8.80
N ASP A 141 15.82 9.49 8.14
CA ASP A 141 14.55 9.45 7.44
C ASP A 141 14.57 8.28 6.43
N PRO A 142 13.81 7.20 6.70
CA PRO A 142 13.85 6.01 5.86
C PRO A 142 13.35 6.27 4.43
N CYS A 143 12.77 7.45 4.19
CA CYS A 143 12.19 7.84 2.92
C CYS A 143 13.18 8.52 1.97
N ASP A 144 14.41 8.81 2.41
CA ASP A 144 15.46 9.42 1.61
C ASP A 144 16.19 8.43 0.68
N ARG A 145 15.92 7.14 0.82
CA ARG A 145 16.58 6.11 0.02
C ARG A 145 15.66 5.58 -1.07
N ASP A 146 16.27 5.14 -2.16
CA ASP A 146 15.60 4.42 -3.24
C ASP A 146 15.09 3.07 -2.71
N ASP A 147 13.94 3.11 -2.02
CA ASP A 147 13.40 2.00 -1.26
C ASP A 147 12.76 0.98 -2.19
N TYR A 148 13.23 -0.25 -2.10
CA TYR A 148 12.68 -1.38 -2.84
C TYR A 148 11.16 -1.52 -2.65
N TYR A 149 10.65 -1.33 -1.43
CA TYR A 149 9.21 -1.42 -1.14
C TYR A 149 8.40 -0.38 -1.95
N VAL A 150 8.81 0.87 -1.91
CA VAL A 150 8.15 1.96 -2.65
C VAL A 150 8.16 1.67 -4.14
N ASN A 151 9.30 1.31 -4.68
CA ASN A 151 9.44 0.98 -6.10
C ASN A 151 8.59 -0.23 -6.49
N SER A 152 8.57 -1.26 -5.65
CA SER A 152 7.76 -2.46 -5.90
C SER A 152 6.26 -2.15 -5.89
N VAL A 153 5.77 -1.36 -4.93
CA VAL A 153 4.37 -0.95 -4.86
C VAL A 153 3.98 -0.17 -6.12
N ILE A 154 4.77 0.82 -6.51
CA ILE A 154 4.48 1.65 -7.67
C ILE A 154 4.48 0.82 -8.95
N ARG A 155 5.44 -0.08 -9.13
CA ARG A 155 5.51 -0.96 -10.30
C ARG A 155 4.32 -1.90 -10.38
N ARG A 156 3.91 -2.49 -9.24
CA ARG A 156 2.71 -3.34 -9.19
C ARG A 156 1.44 -2.57 -9.54
N ALA A 157 1.34 -1.32 -9.10
CA ALA A 157 0.23 -0.45 -9.43
C ALA A 157 0.12 -0.14 -10.93
N GLN A 158 1.22 -0.25 -11.67
CA GLN A 158 1.26 -0.02 -13.13
C GLN A 158 0.71 -1.21 -13.95
N TYR A 159 0.54 -2.36 -13.35
CA TYR A 159 0.00 -3.56 -13.99
C TYR A 159 -1.47 -3.78 -13.61
#